data_b3132bac518b010758e6c53f49a6bf2c
#
_entry.id   b3132bac518b010758e6c53f49a6bf2c
#
_cell.length_a   1.000
_cell.length_b   1.000
_cell.length_c   1.000
_cell.angle_alpha   90.00
_cell.angle_beta   90.00
_cell.angle_gamma   90.00
#
_symmetry.space_group_name_H-M   'P 1'
#
loop_
_entity.id
_entity.type
_entity.pdbx_description
1 polymer ?
#
loop_
_entity_poly.entity_id
_entity_poly.type
_entity_poly.pdbx_seq_one_letter_code
_entity_poly.pdbx_strand_id
1 'polypeptide(L)'
;MKILQVCPKYYPVIGGAEEYVTNISERLAKKHDVTVFACDPSEKLPREEKINGVLVRRFKSFSPGNAYHISLKMERELKKSEFDIVHGHNYHALPLYSSRNAKHKRFIVNPYYHVYGSTPIRDFLIKLYKQFGKALFEQADGIITLSEYEKKLLLNDFNINDDKISVIPNGVDLAGFDNLGGIPRDSKEILCVSRLEVYKGVQHIIKALPFLSEDFHLEIVGKGPYKAKLLELIDKLQLNNRIKFYQDLPRQELHKMYAGAGVFVMLSQHEAPCIAVYEALAAKTPCIVCNTSATSEWIVNKNYFGIDYPVDNVKLAELITKVIGTEIGKIKIWDWDDVVAETLRIYRG
;
A
#
# COMPACT_ATOMS: atom_id res chain seq x y z
N MET A 1 10.38 -24.75 5.68
CA MET A 1 11.39 -23.71 5.91
C MET A 1 11.06 -22.95 7.17
N LYS A 2 12.08 -22.49 7.89
CA LYS A 2 11.95 -21.48 8.94
C LYS A 2 12.10 -20.10 8.30
N ILE A 3 11.06 -19.28 8.36
CA ILE A 3 10.99 -17.99 7.68
C ILE A 3 10.84 -16.88 8.72
N LEU A 4 11.69 -15.87 8.67
CA LEU A 4 11.58 -14.66 9.47
C LEU A 4 11.15 -13.50 8.57
N GLN A 5 10.05 -12.85 8.92
CA GLN A 5 9.62 -11.56 8.38
C GLN A 5 10.04 -10.47 9.37
N VAL A 6 10.71 -9.42 8.92
CA VAL A 6 11.10 -8.29 9.77
C VAL A 6 10.50 -7.01 9.22
N CYS A 7 9.64 -6.38 9.99
CA CYS A 7 8.91 -5.18 9.56
C CYS A 7 8.81 -4.13 10.68
N PRO A 8 8.57 -2.84 10.33
CA PRO A 8 8.39 -1.79 11.32
C PRO A 8 7.16 -2.00 12.20
N LYS A 9 6.06 -2.50 11.61
CA LYS A 9 4.78 -2.72 12.27
C LYS A 9 4.09 -3.96 11.70
N TYR A 10 3.20 -4.54 12.47
CA TYR A 10 2.39 -5.70 12.10
C TYR A 10 0.98 -5.54 12.65
N TYR A 11 0.06 -6.43 12.24
CA TYR A 11 -1.30 -6.48 12.77
C TYR A 11 -1.32 -6.30 14.31
N PRO A 12 -2.24 -5.52 14.91
CA PRO A 12 -3.47 -4.94 14.36
C PRO A 12 -3.30 -3.56 13.68
N VAL A 13 -2.07 -3.11 13.42
CA VAL A 13 -1.84 -1.86 12.69
C VAL A 13 -2.20 -2.08 11.23
N ILE A 14 -3.03 -1.19 10.67
CA ILE A 14 -3.53 -1.27 9.29
C ILE A 14 -2.78 -0.26 8.42
N GLY A 15 -2.21 -0.73 7.32
CA GLY A 15 -1.54 0.05 6.29
C GLY A 15 -1.10 -0.88 5.16
N GLY A 16 -0.74 -0.34 4.00
CA GLY A 16 -0.42 -1.17 2.82
C GLY A 16 0.74 -2.14 3.03
N ALA A 17 1.81 -1.71 3.68
CA ALA A 17 2.95 -2.58 3.99
C ALA A 17 2.60 -3.63 5.06
N GLU A 18 1.86 -3.22 6.09
CA GLU A 18 1.40 -4.10 7.15
C GLU A 18 0.45 -5.17 6.60
N GLU A 19 -0.46 -4.79 5.70
CA GLU A 19 -1.39 -5.71 5.03
C GLU A 19 -0.63 -6.71 4.15
N TYR A 20 0.38 -6.25 3.40
CA TYR A 20 1.24 -7.13 2.61
C TYR A 20 1.92 -8.18 3.49
N VAL A 21 2.63 -7.75 4.56
CA VAL A 21 3.35 -8.67 5.45
C VAL A 21 2.40 -9.64 6.15
N THR A 22 1.22 -9.19 6.58
CA THR A 22 0.20 -10.04 7.21
C THR A 22 -0.28 -11.13 6.25
N ASN A 23 -0.70 -10.72 5.04
CA ASN A 23 -1.23 -11.65 4.05
C ASN A 23 -0.23 -12.72 3.61
N ILE A 24 1.03 -12.33 3.34
CA ILE A 24 2.05 -13.32 2.96
C ILE A 24 2.43 -14.22 4.13
N SER A 25 2.58 -13.67 5.35
CA SER A 25 2.97 -14.44 6.52
C SER A 25 1.96 -15.52 6.89
N GLU A 26 0.67 -15.16 6.94
CA GLU A 26 -0.42 -16.10 7.27
C GLU A 26 -0.56 -17.22 6.23
N ARG A 27 -0.41 -16.90 4.95
CA ARG A 27 -0.45 -17.92 3.89
C ARG A 27 0.78 -18.84 3.90
N LEU A 28 1.96 -18.27 4.14
CA LEU A 28 3.18 -19.04 4.31
C LEU A 28 3.12 -19.96 5.54
N ALA A 29 2.49 -19.51 6.63
CA ALA A 29 2.36 -20.26 7.88
C ALA A 29 1.49 -21.53 7.73
N LYS A 30 0.70 -21.66 6.66
CA LYS A 30 -0.02 -22.92 6.34
C LYS A 30 0.91 -24.10 6.07
N LYS A 31 2.14 -23.86 5.58
CA LYS A 31 3.09 -24.89 5.16
C LYS A 31 4.51 -24.70 5.70
N HIS A 32 4.80 -23.60 6.39
CA HIS A 32 6.13 -23.23 6.84
C HIS A 32 6.08 -22.72 8.29
N ASP A 33 7.21 -22.74 8.98
CA ASP A 33 7.38 -22.12 10.30
C ASP A 33 7.71 -20.63 10.11
N VAL A 34 6.72 -19.77 10.37
CA VAL A 34 6.82 -18.34 10.11
C VAL A 34 6.83 -17.56 11.41
N THR A 35 7.88 -16.75 11.57
CA THR A 35 8.01 -15.80 12.67
C THR A 35 8.01 -14.37 12.11
N VAL A 36 7.32 -13.45 12.76
CA VAL A 36 7.36 -12.01 12.46
C VAL A 36 8.02 -11.27 13.61
N PHE A 37 9.06 -10.48 13.31
CA PHE A 37 9.60 -9.49 14.23
C PHE A 37 9.10 -8.12 13.83
N ALA A 38 8.37 -7.47 14.76
CA ALA A 38 7.80 -6.13 14.54
C ALA A 38 8.12 -5.20 15.71
N CYS A 39 8.04 -3.90 15.50
CA CYS A 39 8.17 -2.90 16.54
C CYS A 39 6.80 -2.52 17.13
N ASP A 40 6.77 -2.31 18.43
CA ASP A 40 5.64 -1.68 19.14
C ASP A 40 6.17 -0.55 20.03
N PRO A 41 6.14 0.70 19.56
CA PRO A 41 6.57 1.85 20.38
C PRO A 41 5.63 2.13 21.56
N SER A 42 4.38 1.67 21.49
CA SER A 42 3.38 1.89 22.54
C SER A 42 3.50 0.91 23.71
N GLU A 43 4.10 -0.26 23.48
CA GLU A 43 4.15 -1.41 24.41
C GLU A 43 2.77 -1.88 24.90
N LYS A 44 1.70 -1.59 24.12
CA LYS A 44 0.32 -1.96 24.49
C LYS A 44 -0.07 -3.34 23.97
N LEU A 45 0.64 -3.85 22.96
CA LEU A 45 0.36 -5.16 22.37
C LEU A 45 1.16 -6.26 23.08
N PRO A 46 0.70 -7.53 23.02
CA PRO A 46 1.46 -8.67 23.54
C PRO A 46 2.85 -8.73 22.93
N ARG A 47 3.87 -8.99 23.77
CA ARG A 47 5.26 -9.11 23.29
C ARG A 47 5.48 -10.32 22.39
N GLU A 48 4.74 -11.38 22.67
CA GLU A 48 4.74 -12.60 21.87
C GLU A 48 3.33 -13.19 21.83
N GLU A 49 2.85 -13.53 20.65
CA GLU A 49 1.57 -14.19 20.45
C GLU A 49 1.56 -14.96 19.12
N LYS A 50 0.62 -15.88 18.98
CA LYS A 50 0.42 -16.61 17.72
C LYS A 50 -0.88 -16.11 17.05
N ILE A 51 -0.75 -15.57 15.84
CA ILE A 51 -1.87 -15.04 15.05
C ILE A 51 -1.96 -15.82 13.74
N ASN A 52 -3.06 -16.51 13.49
CA ASN A 52 -3.32 -17.26 12.25
C ASN A 52 -2.14 -18.17 11.83
N GLY A 53 -1.50 -18.83 12.79
CA GLY A 53 -0.36 -19.72 12.56
C GLY A 53 1.02 -19.04 12.62
N VAL A 54 1.08 -17.72 12.59
CA VAL A 54 2.31 -16.92 12.61
C VAL A 54 2.73 -16.61 14.06
N LEU A 55 3.99 -16.87 14.42
CA LEU A 55 4.56 -16.43 15.69
C LEU A 55 4.98 -14.96 15.58
N VAL A 56 4.27 -14.09 16.28
CA VAL A 56 4.56 -12.64 16.26
C VAL A 56 5.30 -12.24 17.53
N ARG A 57 6.48 -11.63 17.35
CA ARG A 57 7.29 -11.09 18.46
C ARG A 57 7.45 -9.57 18.28
N ARG A 58 6.98 -8.82 19.29
CA ARG A 58 7.03 -7.35 19.26
C ARG A 58 8.09 -6.81 20.19
N PHE A 59 8.79 -5.81 19.69
CA PHE A 59 9.92 -5.18 20.37
C PHE A 59 9.64 -3.71 20.62
N LYS A 60 9.91 -3.26 21.85
CA LYS A 60 9.91 -1.83 22.16
C LYS A 60 10.84 -1.10 21.21
N SER A 61 10.39 0.03 20.66
CA SER A 61 11.17 0.87 19.76
C SER A 61 11.04 2.34 20.09
N PHE A 62 12.09 3.09 19.86
CA PHE A 62 12.03 4.54 19.77
C PHE A 62 11.67 4.91 18.33
N SER A 63 10.54 5.61 18.15
CA SER A 63 9.95 5.86 16.84
C SER A 63 9.51 7.31 16.69
N PRO A 64 10.48 8.26 16.55
CA PRO A 64 10.16 9.68 16.45
C PRO A 64 9.29 9.97 15.22
N GLY A 65 8.18 10.66 15.45
CA GLY A 65 7.21 10.92 14.36
C GLY A 65 6.65 9.65 13.73
N ASN A 66 6.60 8.54 14.49
CA ASN A 66 6.13 7.22 14.05
C ASN A 66 6.94 6.64 12.86
N ALA A 67 8.21 7.01 12.76
CA ALA A 67 9.16 6.60 11.71
C ALA A 67 10.44 6.00 12.32
N TYR A 68 11.31 5.46 11.47
CA TYR A 68 12.63 4.89 11.76
C TYR A 68 12.65 3.64 12.64
N HIS A 69 11.85 3.53 13.69
CA HIS A 69 11.66 2.34 14.55
C HIS A 69 12.98 1.74 15.08
N ILE A 70 13.68 2.45 15.93
CA ILE A 70 14.96 2.01 16.53
C ILE A 70 14.69 1.05 17.68
N SER A 71 15.15 -0.21 17.60
CA SER A 71 15.00 -1.20 18.65
C SER A 71 16.27 -2.02 18.89
N LEU A 72 17.00 -1.69 19.95
CA LEU A 72 18.18 -2.44 20.37
C LEU A 72 17.85 -3.87 20.83
N LYS A 73 16.63 -4.08 21.35
CA LYS A 73 16.19 -5.43 21.75
C LYS A 73 15.97 -6.32 20.53
N MET A 74 15.31 -5.80 19.48
CA MET A 74 15.15 -6.50 18.22
C MET A 74 16.50 -6.85 17.60
N GLU A 75 17.43 -5.89 17.56
CA GLU A 75 18.75 -6.12 16.98
C GLU A 75 19.53 -7.23 17.72
N ARG A 76 19.50 -7.22 19.07
CA ARG A 76 20.14 -8.29 19.87
C ARG A 76 19.52 -9.65 19.63
N GLU A 77 18.20 -9.71 19.44
CA GLU A 77 17.49 -10.94 19.16
C GLU A 77 17.79 -11.46 17.75
N LEU A 78 17.83 -10.58 16.76
CA LEU A 78 18.21 -10.93 15.39
C LEU A 78 19.60 -11.58 15.34
N LYS A 79 20.61 -11.00 16.04
CA LYS A 79 21.97 -11.56 16.10
C LYS A 79 22.05 -12.99 16.68
N LYS A 80 21.04 -13.41 17.46
CA LYS A 80 20.96 -14.75 18.07
C LYS A 80 20.09 -15.71 17.27
N SER A 81 19.37 -15.21 16.28
CA SER A 81 18.37 -15.94 15.52
C SER A 81 18.97 -16.61 14.30
N GLU A 82 18.42 -17.78 13.93
CA GLU A 82 18.80 -18.55 12.75
C GLU A 82 17.57 -19.03 12.01
N PHE A 83 17.47 -18.69 10.71
CA PHE A 83 16.35 -18.99 9.82
C PHE A 83 16.85 -19.49 8.46
N ASP A 84 16.01 -20.20 7.72
CA ASP A 84 16.33 -20.50 6.32
C ASP A 84 16.21 -19.24 5.48
N ILE A 85 15.15 -18.46 5.69
CA ILE A 85 14.86 -17.21 4.98
C ILE A 85 14.70 -16.06 5.98
N VAL A 86 15.36 -14.95 5.69
CA VAL A 86 15.11 -13.66 6.35
C VAL A 86 14.59 -12.70 5.30
N HIS A 87 13.37 -12.21 5.48
CA HIS A 87 12.74 -11.25 4.59
C HIS A 87 12.48 -9.93 5.32
N GLY A 88 13.22 -8.90 4.94
CA GLY A 88 13.13 -7.57 5.54
C GLY A 88 12.25 -6.63 4.73
N HIS A 89 11.47 -5.81 5.43
CA HIS A 89 10.49 -4.90 4.86
C HIS A 89 10.73 -3.45 5.25
N ASN A 90 10.48 -2.53 4.33
CA ASN A 90 10.47 -1.08 4.47
C ASN A 90 11.86 -0.46 4.62
N TYR A 91 12.41 -0.02 3.49
CA TYR A 91 13.72 0.65 3.39
C TYR A 91 13.87 1.86 4.30
N HIS A 92 12.79 2.63 4.51
CA HIS A 92 12.82 3.85 5.34
C HIS A 92 12.75 3.59 6.84
N ALA A 93 12.90 2.33 7.28
CA ALA A 93 12.87 1.94 8.68
C ALA A 93 14.05 1.03 9.04
N LEU A 94 14.64 1.23 10.22
CA LEU A 94 15.83 0.52 10.67
C LEU A 94 15.65 -1.00 10.85
N PRO A 95 14.45 -1.55 11.15
CA PRO A 95 14.28 -3.01 11.23
C PRO A 95 14.76 -3.76 9.99
N LEU A 96 14.57 -3.21 8.78
CA LEU A 96 15.10 -3.81 7.56
C LEU A 96 16.63 -3.92 7.59
N TYR A 97 17.33 -2.88 8.03
CA TYR A 97 18.80 -2.93 8.12
C TYR A 97 19.29 -3.90 9.17
N SER A 98 18.59 -3.97 10.30
CA SER A 98 18.91 -4.89 11.38
C SER A 98 18.65 -6.35 10.99
N SER A 99 17.71 -6.62 10.09
CA SER A 99 17.30 -7.97 9.71
C SER A 99 18.44 -8.81 9.12
N ARG A 100 19.37 -8.19 8.39
CA ARG A 100 20.57 -8.85 7.85
C ARG A 100 21.49 -9.46 8.91
N ASN A 101 21.35 -9.06 10.19
CA ASN A 101 22.16 -9.57 11.28
C ASN A 101 21.71 -10.95 11.81
N ALA A 102 20.52 -11.42 11.43
CA ALA A 102 20.10 -12.78 11.72
C ALA A 102 20.86 -13.76 10.81
N LYS A 103 21.22 -14.94 11.33
CA LYS A 103 21.78 -16.03 10.52
C LYS A 103 20.73 -16.51 9.52
N HIS A 104 21.09 -16.63 8.25
CA HIS A 104 20.17 -17.02 7.17
C HIS A 104 20.89 -17.77 6.06
N LYS A 105 20.12 -18.55 5.28
CA LYS A 105 20.57 -19.11 4.01
C LYS A 105 20.33 -18.14 2.86
N ARG A 106 19.19 -17.39 2.93
CA ARG A 106 18.85 -16.36 1.94
C ARG A 106 18.27 -15.13 2.63
N PHE A 107 18.67 -13.96 2.15
CA PHE A 107 18.20 -12.66 2.59
C PHE A 107 17.43 -11.97 1.48
N ILE A 108 16.14 -11.72 1.71
CA ILE A 108 15.22 -11.09 0.76
C ILE A 108 14.80 -9.73 1.30
N VAL A 109 14.65 -8.76 0.40
CA VAL A 109 14.29 -7.38 0.74
C VAL A 109 13.07 -6.94 -0.04
N ASN A 110 12.07 -6.40 0.67
CA ASN A 110 10.93 -5.69 0.10
C ASN A 110 11.00 -4.21 0.53
N PRO A 111 11.57 -3.32 -0.30
CA PRO A 111 11.98 -2.00 0.14
C PRO A 111 10.83 -1.01 0.31
N TYR A 112 9.74 -1.09 -0.46
CA TYR A 112 8.71 -0.05 -0.57
C TYR A 112 9.35 1.32 -0.83
N TYR A 113 10.27 1.36 -1.79
CA TYR A 113 11.14 2.49 -2.01
C TYR A 113 10.41 3.66 -2.68
N HIS A 114 10.59 4.84 -2.11
CA HIS A 114 10.15 6.10 -2.69
C HIS A 114 11.20 7.20 -2.46
N VAL A 115 11.25 8.17 -3.36
CA VAL A 115 12.31 9.20 -3.39
C VAL A 115 11.94 10.41 -2.53
N TYR A 116 10.66 10.57 -2.19
CA TYR A 116 10.14 11.76 -1.55
C TYR A 116 9.80 11.52 -0.09
N GLY A 117 10.26 12.41 0.78
CA GLY A 117 9.82 12.49 2.17
C GLY A 117 8.56 13.34 2.30
N SER A 118 7.87 13.21 3.43
CA SER A 118 6.70 14.06 3.73
C SER A 118 7.07 15.47 4.24
N THR A 119 8.38 15.76 4.40
CA THR A 119 8.90 17.05 4.84
C THR A 119 10.32 17.28 4.26
N PRO A 120 10.77 18.55 4.11
CA PRO A 120 12.12 18.86 3.63
C PRO A 120 13.25 18.20 4.45
N ILE A 121 13.06 18.07 5.76
CA ILE A 121 14.03 17.39 6.65
C ILE A 121 14.11 15.89 6.30
N ARG A 122 12.97 15.26 6.05
CA ARG A 122 12.94 13.85 5.63
C ARG A 122 13.55 13.66 4.25
N ASP A 123 13.34 14.58 3.31
CA ASP A 123 14.00 14.56 1.99
C ASP A 123 15.54 14.59 2.14
N PHE A 124 16.06 15.45 3.01
CA PHE A 124 17.48 15.51 3.29
C PHE A 124 18.01 14.21 3.93
N LEU A 125 17.29 13.67 4.91
CA LEU A 125 17.65 12.40 5.55
C LEU A 125 17.62 11.23 4.56
N ILE A 126 16.65 11.17 3.65
CA ILE A 126 16.58 10.16 2.60
C ILE A 126 17.83 10.20 1.72
N LYS A 127 18.32 11.39 1.35
CA LYS A 127 19.55 11.54 0.55
C LYS A 127 20.78 11.00 1.28
N LEU A 128 20.93 11.28 2.58
CA LEU A 128 22.00 10.71 3.39
C LEU A 128 21.89 9.19 3.52
N TYR A 129 20.67 8.70 3.68
CA TYR A 129 20.36 7.30 3.88
C TYR A 129 20.63 6.43 2.64
N LYS A 130 20.61 7.02 1.43
CA LYS A 130 20.96 6.34 0.17
C LYS A 130 22.34 5.69 0.21
N GLN A 131 23.32 6.30 0.90
CA GLN A 131 24.67 5.74 0.98
C GLN A 131 24.70 4.37 1.67
N PHE A 132 23.79 4.15 2.64
CA PHE A 132 23.69 2.87 3.35
C PHE A 132 22.83 1.85 2.58
N GLY A 133 21.97 2.30 1.68
CA GLY A 133 21.08 1.46 0.90
C GLY A 133 21.81 0.54 -0.05
N LYS A 134 22.87 1.02 -0.70
CA LYS A 134 23.66 0.24 -1.64
C LYS A 134 24.16 -1.05 -1.00
N ALA A 135 24.82 -0.94 0.15
CA ALA A 135 25.35 -2.12 0.86
C ALA A 135 24.26 -3.11 1.31
N LEU A 136 23.06 -2.62 1.62
CA LEU A 136 21.92 -3.47 1.96
C LEU A 136 21.45 -4.29 0.74
N PHE A 137 21.25 -3.63 -0.39
CA PHE A 137 20.77 -4.27 -1.62
C PHE A 137 21.83 -5.18 -2.26
N GLU A 138 23.11 -4.86 -2.13
CA GLU A 138 24.20 -5.74 -2.57
C GLU A 138 24.23 -7.07 -1.79
N GLN A 139 23.91 -7.03 -0.49
CA GLN A 139 23.86 -8.21 0.37
C GLN A 139 22.58 -9.05 0.16
N ALA A 140 21.53 -8.46 -0.40
CA ALA A 140 20.31 -9.20 -0.67
C ALA A 140 20.50 -10.26 -1.77
N ASP A 141 19.98 -11.47 -1.54
CA ASP A 141 19.90 -12.54 -2.53
C ASP A 141 18.75 -12.33 -3.52
N GLY A 142 17.74 -11.54 -3.13
CA GLY A 142 16.63 -11.14 -3.97
C GLY A 142 15.95 -9.89 -3.44
N ILE A 143 15.44 -9.07 -4.34
CA ILE A 143 14.72 -7.84 -4.03
C ILE A 143 13.34 -7.94 -4.67
N ILE A 144 12.30 -7.74 -3.89
CA ILE A 144 10.91 -7.72 -4.39
C ILE A 144 10.43 -6.27 -4.42
N THR A 145 10.11 -5.78 -5.60
CA THR A 145 9.43 -4.49 -5.77
C THR A 145 7.97 -4.70 -6.12
N LEU A 146 7.12 -3.75 -5.76
CA LEU A 146 5.68 -3.87 -6.00
C LEU A 146 5.26 -3.33 -7.38
N SER A 147 6.17 -2.66 -8.10
CA SER A 147 5.91 -2.05 -9.40
C SER A 147 7.19 -1.91 -10.22
N GLU A 148 7.05 -1.77 -11.53
CA GLU A 148 8.15 -1.42 -12.42
C GLU A 148 8.70 -0.02 -12.11
N TYR A 149 7.84 0.89 -11.67
CA TYR A 149 8.24 2.22 -11.22
C TYR A 149 9.22 2.14 -10.03
N GLU A 150 8.89 1.36 -9.00
CA GLU A 150 9.78 1.15 -7.85
C GLU A 150 11.09 0.50 -8.28
N LYS A 151 11.03 -0.52 -9.16
CA LYS A 151 12.22 -1.16 -9.74
C LYS A 151 13.12 -0.14 -10.45
N LYS A 152 12.56 0.70 -11.31
CA LYS A 152 13.31 1.77 -12.01
C LYS A 152 13.95 2.75 -11.03
N LEU A 153 13.25 3.14 -9.97
CA LEU A 153 13.82 4.01 -8.94
C LEU A 153 15.02 3.38 -8.25
N LEU A 154 14.94 2.08 -7.89
CA LEU A 154 16.04 1.36 -7.27
C LEU A 154 17.27 1.25 -8.19
N LEU A 155 17.05 0.90 -9.46
CA LEU A 155 18.13 0.80 -10.45
C LEU A 155 18.83 2.14 -10.62
N ASN A 156 18.07 3.23 -10.74
CA ASN A 156 18.62 4.57 -10.91
C ASN A 156 19.40 5.06 -9.67
N ASP A 157 18.92 4.73 -8.48
CA ASP A 157 19.45 5.30 -7.25
C ASP A 157 20.61 4.50 -6.62
N PHE A 158 20.69 3.18 -6.87
CA PHE A 158 21.61 2.29 -6.16
C PHE A 158 22.55 1.46 -7.04
N ASN A 159 22.40 1.53 -8.36
CA ASN A 159 23.20 0.74 -9.31
C ASN A 159 23.24 -0.76 -8.96
N ILE A 160 22.04 -1.32 -8.75
CA ILE A 160 21.84 -2.74 -8.39
C ILE A 160 21.75 -3.58 -9.68
N ASN A 161 22.16 -4.85 -9.63
CA ASN A 161 21.94 -5.77 -10.75
C ASN A 161 20.42 -6.05 -10.93
N ASP A 162 19.92 -5.82 -12.11
CA ASP A 162 18.51 -6.02 -12.49
C ASP A 162 18.02 -7.45 -12.22
N ASP A 163 18.87 -8.45 -12.42
CA ASP A 163 18.55 -9.87 -12.21
C ASP A 163 18.17 -10.20 -10.76
N LYS A 164 18.57 -9.36 -9.79
CA LYS A 164 18.18 -9.50 -8.39
C LYS A 164 16.78 -8.98 -8.09
N ILE A 165 16.17 -8.21 -8.99
CA ILE A 165 14.91 -7.51 -8.73
C ILE A 165 13.75 -8.23 -9.44
N SER A 166 12.81 -8.69 -8.66
CA SER A 166 11.54 -9.24 -9.15
C SER A 166 10.39 -8.31 -8.83
N VAL A 167 9.55 -8.04 -9.81
CA VAL A 167 8.34 -7.23 -9.62
C VAL A 167 7.18 -8.16 -9.27
N ILE A 168 6.72 -8.09 -8.02
CA ILE A 168 5.58 -8.84 -7.50
C ILE A 168 4.59 -7.83 -6.90
N PRO A 169 3.49 -7.51 -7.57
CA PRO A 169 2.53 -6.53 -7.10
C PRO A 169 1.79 -7.02 -5.84
N ASN A 170 1.03 -6.12 -5.22
CA ASN A 170 0.12 -6.50 -4.14
C ASN A 170 -0.95 -7.47 -4.64
N GLY A 171 -1.34 -8.39 -3.78
CA GLY A 171 -2.52 -9.22 -3.98
C GLY A 171 -3.81 -8.54 -3.50
N VAL A 172 -4.93 -9.08 -3.95
CA VAL A 172 -6.27 -8.75 -3.45
C VAL A 172 -6.95 -10.05 -3.00
N ASP A 173 -7.82 -9.97 -2.03
CA ASP A 173 -8.68 -11.09 -1.65
C ASP A 173 -9.84 -11.19 -2.66
N LEU A 174 -9.59 -11.88 -3.79
CA LEU A 174 -10.57 -11.99 -4.87
C LEU A 174 -11.85 -12.72 -4.45
N ALA A 175 -11.76 -13.68 -3.52
CA ALA A 175 -12.92 -14.40 -3.01
C ALA A 175 -13.96 -13.45 -2.34
N GLY A 176 -13.50 -12.33 -1.78
CA GLY A 176 -14.38 -11.31 -1.23
C GLY A 176 -15.27 -10.60 -2.27
N PHE A 177 -14.96 -10.75 -3.57
CA PHE A 177 -15.69 -10.12 -4.67
C PHE A 177 -16.59 -11.08 -5.45
N ASP A 178 -16.49 -12.39 -5.24
CA ASP A 178 -17.21 -13.41 -6.06
C ASP A 178 -18.72 -13.28 -6.03
N ASN A 179 -19.32 -12.81 -4.94
CA ASN A 179 -20.77 -12.73 -4.75
C ASN A 179 -21.34 -11.32 -4.89
N LEU A 180 -20.59 -10.37 -5.42
CA LEU A 180 -20.99 -8.97 -5.50
C LEU A 180 -21.64 -8.58 -6.84
N GLY A 181 -21.71 -9.49 -7.82
CA GLY A 181 -22.24 -9.23 -9.16
C GLY A 181 -23.74 -8.84 -9.22
N GLY A 182 -24.48 -9.00 -8.12
CA GLY A 182 -25.88 -8.58 -8.01
C GLY A 182 -26.09 -7.19 -7.38
N ILE A 183 -25.02 -6.50 -6.99
CA ILE A 183 -25.12 -5.15 -6.40
C ILE A 183 -25.37 -4.15 -7.55
N PRO A 184 -26.50 -3.40 -7.53
CA PRO A 184 -26.74 -2.39 -8.54
C PRO A 184 -25.71 -1.26 -8.41
N ARG A 185 -25.14 -0.87 -9.53
CA ARG A 185 -24.14 0.20 -9.58
C ARG A 185 -24.83 1.55 -9.68
N ASP A 186 -24.46 2.46 -8.76
CA ASP A 186 -24.95 3.83 -8.82
C ASP A 186 -24.08 4.65 -9.79
N SER A 187 -24.69 5.01 -10.94
CA SER A 187 -24.01 5.80 -11.98
C SER A 187 -23.71 7.26 -11.58
N LYS A 188 -23.99 7.65 -10.36
CA LYS A 188 -23.73 8.99 -9.81
C LYS A 188 -22.80 8.96 -8.61
N GLU A 189 -22.47 7.77 -8.11
CA GLU A 189 -21.58 7.60 -6.97
C GLU A 189 -20.11 7.62 -7.39
N ILE A 190 -19.35 8.52 -6.77
CA ILE A 190 -17.91 8.58 -6.84
C ILE A 190 -17.38 8.02 -5.52
N LEU A 191 -16.54 6.99 -5.59
CA LEU A 191 -15.92 6.39 -4.41
C LEU A 191 -14.43 6.77 -4.33
N CYS A 192 -13.99 7.17 -3.14
CA CYS A 192 -12.57 7.35 -2.80
C CYS A 192 -12.23 6.61 -1.51
N VAL A 193 -11.25 5.71 -1.56
CA VAL A 193 -10.77 4.96 -0.38
C VAL A 193 -9.31 5.27 -0.16
N SER A 194 -8.97 6.04 0.88
CA SER A 194 -7.58 6.43 1.15
C SER A 194 -7.36 6.95 2.58
N ARG A 195 -6.10 7.00 3.01
CA ARG A 195 -5.76 7.84 4.17
C ARG A 195 -6.04 9.31 3.83
N LEU A 196 -6.59 10.06 4.79
CA LEU A 196 -6.88 11.48 4.59
C LEU A 196 -5.62 12.31 4.87
N GLU A 197 -4.79 12.43 3.84
CA GLU A 197 -3.57 13.22 3.80
C GLU A 197 -3.53 14.10 2.54
N VAL A 198 -2.81 15.22 2.58
CA VAL A 198 -2.80 16.21 1.49
C VAL A 198 -2.41 15.57 0.14
N TYR A 199 -1.37 14.74 0.14
CA TYR A 199 -0.85 14.12 -1.09
C TYR A 199 -1.76 13.05 -1.70
N LYS A 200 -2.80 12.60 -0.96
CA LYS A 200 -3.81 11.65 -1.45
C LYS A 200 -4.84 12.29 -2.39
N GLY A 201 -4.89 13.60 -2.48
CA GLY A 201 -5.62 14.31 -3.51
C GLY A 201 -7.14 14.38 -3.35
N VAL A 202 -7.70 13.97 -2.20
CA VAL A 202 -9.16 13.98 -1.94
C VAL A 202 -9.75 15.38 -2.14
N GLN A 203 -9.02 16.44 -1.80
CA GLN A 203 -9.43 17.82 -2.03
C GLN A 203 -9.70 18.16 -3.50
N HIS A 204 -9.08 17.47 -4.44
CA HIS A 204 -9.31 17.69 -5.87
C HIS A 204 -10.64 17.08 -6.32
N ILE A 205 -11.03 15.93 -5.77
CA ILE A 205 -12.34 15.32 -6.04
C ILE A 205 -13.45 16.22 -5.51
N ILE A 206 -13.30 16.73 -4.27
CA ILE A 206 -14.25 17.68 -3.67
C ILE A 206 -14.39 18.94 -4.53
N LYS A 207 -13.28 19.51 -5.01
CA LYS A 207 -13.27 20.69 -5.86
C LYS A 207 -13.83 20.45 -7.27
N ALA A 208 -13.89 19.21 -7.74
CA ALA A 208 -14.48 18.86 -9.02
C ALA A 208 -16.03 18.74 -8.96
N LEU A 209 -16.60 18.43 -7.78
CA LEU A 209 -18.05 18.24 -7.61
C LEU A 209 -18.91 19.43 -8.07
N PRO A 210 -18.55 20.71 -7.86
CA PRO A 210 -19.33 21.86 -8.37
C PRO A 210 -19.46 21.89 -9.90
N PHE A 211 -18.60 21.21 -10.64
CA PHE A 211 -18.64 21.12 -12.10
C PHE A 211 -19.42 19.92 -12.61
N LEU A 212 -19.92 19.06 -11.70
CA LEU A 212 -20.80 17.95 -11.99
C LEU A 212 -22.26 18.29 -11.65
N SER A 213 -23.23 17.65 -12.31
CA SER A 213 -24.65 17.81 -11.98
C SER A 213 -24.91 17.49 -10.49
N GLU A 214 -25.98 18.06 -9.94
CA GLU A 214 -26.27 18.03 -8.48
C GLU A 214 -26.53 16.62 -7.93
N ASP A 215 -26.91 15.67 -8.77
CA ASP A 215 -27.16 14.27 -8.44
C ASP A 215 -25.87 13.46 -8.21
N PHE A 216 -24.70 13.95 -8.62
CA PHE A 216 -23.43 13.31 -8.30
C PHE A 216 -23.09 13.48 -6.83
N HIS A 217 -22.64 12.40 -6.20
CA HIS A 217 -22.22 12.39 -4.81
C HIS A 217 -20.89 11.63 -4.62
N LEU A 218 -20.20 11.97 -3.55
CA LEU A 218 -18.88 11.41 -3.23
C LEU A 218 -18.93 10.67 -1.89
N GLU A 219 -18.53 9.42 -1.91
CA GLU A 219 -18.32 8.64 -0.71
C GLU A 219 -16.81 8.49 -0.44
N ILE A 220 -16.38 8.89 0.75
CA ILE A 220 -14.98 8.89 1.16
C ILE A 220 -14.82 7.90 2.31
N VAL A 221 -14.03 6.85 2.09
CA VAL A 221 -13.68 5.88 3.13
C VAL A 221 -12.26 6.12 3.58
N GLY A 222 -12.09 6.48 4.84
CA GLY A 222 -10.76 6.64 5.41
C GLY A 222 -10.67 7.60 6.58
N LYS A 223 -9.47 7.65 7.17
CA LYS A 223 -9.13 8.52 8.30
C LYS A 223 -7.75 9.15 8.10
N GLY A 224 -7.53 10.29 8.73
CA GLY A 224 -6.23 10.97 8.66
C GLY A 224 -6.31 12.42 9.13
N PRO A 225 -5.14 13.06 9.33
CA PRO A 225 -5.05 14.40 9.91
C PRO A 225 -5.64 15.50 9.02
N TYR A 226 -5.79 15.25 7.73
CA TYR A 226 -6.31 16.22 6.77
C TYR A 226 -7.84 16.32 6.77
N LYS A 227 -8.57 15.46 7.52
CA LYS A 227 -10.05 15.41 7.54
C LYS A 227 -10.67 16.76 7.90
N ALA A 228 -10.15 17.46 8.91
CA ALA A 228 -10.69 18.76 9.34
C ALA A 228 -10.67 19.78 8.19
N LYS A 229 -9.55 19.87 7.46
CA LYS A 229 -9.44 20.79 6.30
C LYS A 229 -10.33 20.38 5.12
N LEU A 230 -10.61 19.10 4.96
CA LEU A 230 -11.57 18.65 3.95
C LEU A 230 -12.99 19.06 4.32
N LEU A 231 -13.38 18.97 5.59
CA LEU A 231 -14.68 19.45 6.07
C LEU A 231 -14.84 20.97 5.89
N GLU A 232 -13.84 21.76 6.24
CA GLU A 232 -13.83 23.21 5.97
C GLU A 232 -14.00 23.53 4.47
N LEU A 233 -13.37 22.75 3.60
CA LEU A 233 -13.51 22.91 2.15
C LEU A 233 -14.93 22.57 1.67
N ILE A 234 -15.54 21.52 2.21
CA ILE A 234 -16.91 21.09 1.90
C ILE A 234 -17.92 22.17 2.30
N ASP A 235 -17.79 22.73 3.51
CA ASP A 235 -18.63 23.80 4.01
C ASP A 235 -18.51 25.07 3.13
N LYS A 236 -17.27 25.43 2.78
CA LYS A 236 -17.00 26.57 1.90
C LYS A 236 -17.65 26.44 0.52
N LEU A 237 -17.71 25.21 -0.01
CA LEU A 237 -18.30 24.91 -1.31
C LEU A 237 -19.79 24.52 -1.23
N GLN A 238 -20.39 24.49 -0.03
CA GLN A 238 -21.78 24.11 0.23
C GLN A 238 -22.16 22.71 -0.27
N LEU A 239 -21.23 21.74 -0.11
CA LEU A 239 -21.34 20.37 -0.63
C LEU A 239 -21.76 19.34 0.43
N ASN A 240 -22.21 19.76 1.62
CA ASN A 240 -22.52 18.88 2.76
C ASN A 240 -23.51 17.75 2.42
N ASN A 241 -24.48 18.02 1.55
CA ASN A 241 -25.49 17.05 1.15
C ASN A 241 -25.02 16.08 0.06
N ARG A 242 -23.83 16.31 -0.53
CA ARG A 242 -23.28 15.52 -1.63
C ARG A 242 -22.06 14.65 -1.22
N ILE A 243 -21.59 14.74 0.04
CA ILE A 243 -20.38 14.05 0.48
C ILE A 243 -20.62 13.32 1.80
N LYS A 244 -20.25 12.04 1.83
CA LYS A 244 -20.28 11.22 3.06
C LYS A 244 -18.90 10.68 3.39
N PHE A 245 -18.61 10.59 4.69
CA PHE A 245 -17.39 10.01 5.21
C PHE A 245 -17.68 8.73 5.98
N TYR A 246 -16.87 7.72 5.71
CA TYR A 246 -16.87 6.45 6.42
C TYR A 246 -15.48 6.15 6.96
N GLN A 247 -15.41 5.42 8.05
CA GLN A 247 -14.15 4.94 8.63
C GLN A 247 -14.36 3.60 9.32
N ASP A 248 -13.29 2.80 9.38
CA ASP A 248 -13.27 1.51 10.08
C ASP A 248 -14.42 0.56 9.65
N LEU A 249 -14.75 0.56 8.36
CA LEU A 249 -15.78 -0.32 7.79
C LEU A 249 -15.32 -1.78 7.83
N PRO A 250 -16.25 -2.72 8.08
CA PRO A 250 -16.00 -4.13 7.84
C PRO A 250 -15.60 -4.38 6.37
N ARG A 251 -14.69 -5.32 6.14
CA ARG A 251 -14.17 -5.61 4.78
C ARG A 251 -15.29 -5.89 3.76
N GLN A 252 -16.30 -6.66 4.17
CA GLN A 252 -17.43 -6.97 3.30
C GLN A 252 -18.23 -5.72 2.89
N GLU A 253 -18.42 -4.76 3.79
CA GLU A 253 -19.12 -3.51 3.46
C GLU A 253 -18.27 -2.66 2.51
N LEU A 254 -16.97 -2.59 2.71
CA LEU A 254 -16.06 -1.91 1.79
C LEU A 254 -16.10 -2.54 0.39
N HIS A 255 -16.12 -3.88 0.28
CA HIS A 255 -16.24 -4.57 -1.00
C HIS A 255 -17.57 -4.23 -1.70
N LYS A 256 -18.67 -4.13 -0.95
CA LYS A 256 -19.97 -3.70 -1.51
C LYS A 256 -19.92 -2.27 -2.05
N MET A 257 -19.24 -1.36 -1.34
CA MET A 257 -19.06 0.03 -1.81
C MET A 257 -18.26 0.06 -3.11
N TYR A 258 -17.18 -0.70 -3.22
CA TYR A 258 -16.47 -0.81 -4.50
C TYR A 258 -17.38 -1.31 -5.63
N ALA A 259 -18.18 -2.35 -5.37
CA ALA A 259 -19.06 -2.93 -6.40
C ALA A 259 -20.24 -2.02 -6.77
N GLY A 260 -20.74 -1.22 -5.82
CA GLY A 260 -21.84 -0.29 -6.00
C GLY A 260 -21.44 1.04 -6.65
N ALA A 261 -20.19 1.43 -6.55
CA ALA A 261 -19.71 2.71 -7.06
C ALA A 261 -19.76 2.78 -8.61
N GLY A 262 -20.16 3.94 -9.13
CA GLY A 262 -20.11 4.23 -10.56
C GLY A 262 -18.68 4.44 -11.06
N VAL A 263 -17.81 5.05 -10.23
CA VAL A 263 -16.39 5.27 -10.52
C VAL A 263 -15.59 5.35 -9.24
N PHE A 264 -14.40 4.75 -9.24
CA PHE A 264 -13.40 4.90 -8.18
C PHE A 264 -12.38 5.96 -8.56
N VAL A 265 -12.07 6.90 -7.65
CA VAL A 265 -11.15 8.00 -7.93
C VAL A 265 -10.05 8.06 -6.87
N MET A 266 -8.78 7.95 -7.31
CA MET A 266 -7.58 8.02 -6.48
C MET A 266 -6.55 8.99 -7.09
N LEU A 267 -6.40 10.17 -6.48
CA LEU A 267 -5.58 11.26 -7.02
C LEU A 267 -4.28 11.48 -6.23
N SER A 268 -3.68 10.41 -5.77
CA SER A 268 -2.42 10.49 -5.01
C SER A 268 -1.27 10.96 -5.89
N GLN A 269 -0.47 11.90 -5.37
CA GLN A 269 0.76 12.37 -6.02
C GLN A 269 1.85 11.30 -6.04
N HIS A 270 1.90 10.47 -5.02
CA HIS A 270 2.91 9.44 -4.82
C HIS A 270 2.24 8.18 -4.29
N GLU A 271 2.34 7.11 -5.06
CA GLU A 271 1.91 5.76 -4.66
C GLU A 271 2.98 4.73 -5.03
N ALA A 272 3.23 3.82 -4.10
CA ALA A 272 3.49 2.43 -4.45
C ALA A 272 2.16 1.82 -4.96
N PRO A 273 2.10 0.60 -5.53
CA PRO A 273 0.84 0.05 -6.01
C PRO A 273 -0.25 0.14 -4.94
N CYS A 274 -1.31 0.85 -5.23
CA CYS A 274 -2.39 1.12 -4.29
C CYS A 274 -3.37 -0.06 -4.28
N ILE A 275 -3.46 -0.78 -3.17
CA ILE A 275 -4.39 -1.92 -2.99
C ILE A 275 -5.83 -1.50 -3.31
N ALA A 276 -6.24 -0.29 -2.90
CA ALA A 276 -7.60 0.21 -3.14
C ALA A 276 -7.98 0.29 -4.63
N VAL A 277 -7.01 0.56 -5.52
CA VAL A 277 -7.25 0.53 -6.97
C VAL A 277 -7.43 -0.91 -7.45
N TYR A 278 -6.60 -1.86 -6.96
CA TYR A 278 -6.78 -3.28 -7.31
C TYR A 278 -8.13 -3.82 -6.81
N GLU A 279 -8.58 -3.40 -5.62
CA GLU A 279 -9.89 -3.76 -5.09
C GLU A 279 -11.04 -3.20 -5.94
N ALA A 280 -10.96 -1.93 -6.35
CA ALA A 280 -11.94 -1.33 -7.24
C ALA A 280 -12.06 -2.09 -8.57
N LEU A 281 -10.91 -2.53 -9.11
CA LEU A 281 -10.87 -3.31 -10.33
C LEU A 281 -11.38 -4.74 -10.16
N ALA A 282 -11.09 -5.38 -9.02
CA ALA A 282 -11.66 -6.67 -8.66
C ALA A 282 -13.19 -6.60 -8.60
N ALA A 283 -13.73 -5.48 -8.12
CA ALA A 283 -15.16 -5.14 -8.16
C ALA A 283 -15.65 -4.73 -9.55
N LYS A 284 -14.79 -4.72 -10.58
CA LYS A 284 -15.08 -4.25 -11.94
C LYS A 284 -15.50 -2.77 -12.02
N THR A 285 -15.07 -1.96 -11.07
CA THR A 285 -15.37 -0.53 -11.01
C THR A 285 -14.32 0.25 -11.80
N PRO A 286 -14.73 1.12 -12.73
CA PRO A 286 -13.79 1.93 -13.49
C PRO A 286 -13.02 2.88 -12.58
N CYS A 287 -11.72 3.09 -12.86
CA CYS A 287 -10.82 3.85 -12.00
C CYS A 287 -10.26 5.08 -12.70
N ILE A 288 -10.26 6.22 -11.99
CA ILE A 288 -9.50 7.42 -12.36
C ILE A 288 -8.35 7.56 -11.38
N VAL A 289 -7.13 7.66 -11.90
CA VAL A 289 -5.89 7.78 -11.10
C VAL A 289 -5.03 8.95 -11.60
N CYS A 290 -4.15 9.47 -10.74
CA CYS A 290 -3.14 10.42 -11.22
C CYS A 290 -2.12 9.72 -12.11
N ASN A 291 -1.71 10.42 -13.18
CA ASN A 291 -0.65 10.01 -14.09
C ASN A 291 0.73 10.27 -13.44
N THR A 292 0.95 9.73 -12.24
CA THR A 292 2.17 9.91 -11.44
C THR A 292 2.56 8.59 -10.81
N SER A 293 3.85 8.42 -10.51
CA SER A 293 4.39 7.27 -9.77
C SER A 293 3.93 5.90 -10.31
N ALA A 294 3.75 4.91 -9.46
CA ALA A 294 3.31 3.56 -9.86
C ALA A 294 1.88 3.52 -10.45
N THR A 295 1.04 4.52 -10.19
CA THR A 295 -0.31 4.57 -10.75
C THR A 295 -0.32 4.79 -12.26
N SER A 296 0.72 5.44 -12.80
CA SER A 296 0.88 5.63 -14.26
C SER A 296 1.05 4.31 -15.03
N GLU A 297 1.56 3.28 -14.40
CA GLU A 297 1.74 1.96 -15.04
C GLU A 297 0.41 1.30 -15.43
N TRP A 298 -0.67 1.70 -14.77
CA TRP A 298 -1.99 1.13 -15.00
C TRP A 298 -2.76 1.81 -16.13
N ILE A 299 -2.36 3.03 -16.51
CA ILE A 299 -3.06 3.84 -17.54
C ILE A 299 -2.93 3.23 -18.95
N VAL A 300 -2.05 2.25 -19.14
CA VAL A 300 -1.78 1.58 -20.43
C VAL A 300 -2.98 0.75 -20.93
N ASN A 301 -3.94 0.41 -20.09
CA ASN A 301 -5.12 -0.38 -20.45
C ASN A 301 -6.38 0.49 -20.51
N LYS A 302 -7.32 0.20 -21.41
CA LYS A 302 -8.60 0.90 -21.59
C LYS A 302 -9.51 0.98 -20.35
N ASN A 303 -9.09 0.41 -19.24
CA ASN A 303 -9.83 0.28 -17.99
C ASN A 303 -9.43 1.31 -16.92
N TYR A 304 -8.39 2.10 -17.22
CA TYR A 304 -7.88 3.14 -16.35
C TYR A 304 -7.85 4.46 -17.08
N PHE A 305 -8.24 5.48 -16.38
CA PHE A 305 -8.22 6.82 -16.91
C PHE A 305 -7.26 7.65 -16.06
N GLY A 306 -6.27 8.22 -16.73
CA GLY A 306 -5.26 9.05 -16.08
C GLY A 306 -5.64 10.52 -16.11
N ILE A 307 -5.32 11.24 -15.03
CA ILE A 307 -5.33 12.69 -14.99
C ILE A 307 -3.95 13.20 -14.57
N ASP A 308 -3.47 14.25 -15.25
CA ASP A 308 -2.15 14.81 -14.96
C ASP A 308 -2.17 15.64 -13.67
N TYR A 309 -1.01 15.71 -13.03
CA TYR A 309 -0.79 16.57 -11.88
C TYR A 309 0.01 17.82 -12.29
N PRO A 310 -0.35 19.02 -11.82
CA PRO A 310 -1.43 19.36 -10.89
C PRO A 310 -2.82 19.14 -11.48
N VAL A 311 -3.74 18.62 -10.66
CA VAL A 311 -5.09 18.25 -11.11
C VAL A 311 -5.90 19.49 -11.46
N ASP A 312 -6.37 19.54 -12.71
CA ASP A 312 -7.40 20.47 -13.16
C ASP A 312 -8.78 19.93 -12.79
N ASN A 313 -9.52 20.65 -11.94
CA ASN A 313 -10.78 20.16 -11.39
C ASN A 313 -11.91 20.12 -12.44
N VAL A 314 -11.86 20.96 -13.48
CA VAL A 314 -12.84 20.96 -14.60
C VAL A 314 -12.59 19.70 -15.45
N LYS A 315 -11.34 19.47 -15.85
CA LYS A 315 -10.98 18.27 -16.59
C LYS A 315 -11.27 16.99 -15.81
N LEU A 316 -11.10 17.03 -14.48
CA LEU A 316 -11.48 15.89 -13.63
C LEU A 316 -12.99 15.63 -13.68
N ALA A 317 -13.83 16.65 -13.61
CA ALA A 317 -15.27 16.52 -13.70
C ALA A 317 -15.71 15.98 -15.08
N GLU A 318 -15.12 16.47 -16.17
CA GLU A 318 -15.35 15.94 -17.52
C GLU A 318 -14.96 14.48 -17.62
N LEU A 319 -13.80 14.11 -17.06
CA LEU A 319 -13.30 12.74 -17.05
C LEU A 319 -14.21 11.82 -16.22
N ILE A 320 -14.67 12.25 -15.04
CA ILE A 320 -15.65 11.51 -14.22
C ILE A 320 -16.92 11.25 -15.03
N THR A 321 -17.49 12.27 -15.67
CA THR A 321 -18.71 12.15 -16.50
C THR A 321 -18.52 11.15 -17.65
N LYS A 322 -17.35 11.12 -18.25
CA LYS A 322 -17.01 10.20 -19.35
C LYS A 322 -16.83 8.75 -18.90
N VAL A 323 -16.29 8.56 -17.69
CA VAL A 323 -15.82 7.26 -17.21
C VAL A 323 -16.86 6.54 -16.36
N ILE A 324 -17.68 7.29 -15.64
CA ILE A 324 -18.65 6.72 -14.70
C ILE A 324 -19.60 5.74 -15.40
N GLY A 325 -19.76 4.57 -14.81
CA GLY A 325 -20.63 3.51 -15.36
C GLY A 325 -20.06 2.78 -16.59
N THR A 326 -18.84 3.11 -17.03
CA THR A 326 -18.22 2.36 -18.15
C THR A 326 -17.89 0.94 -17.72
N GLU A 327 -18.03 -0.02 -18.63
CA GLU A 327 -17.56 -1.38 -18.40
C GLU A 327 -16.05 -1.45 -18.52
N ILE A 328 -15.44 -2.19 -17.59
CA ILE A 328 -14.01 -2.48 -17.65
C ILE A 328 -13.77 -3.87 -18.28
N GLY A 329 -12.77 -3.96 -19.15
CA GLY A 329 -12.37 -5.22 -19.77
C GLY A 329 -11.70 -6.18 -18.78
N LYS A 330 -11.34 -7.37 -19.25
CA LYS A 330 -10.61 -8.34 -18.44
C LYS A 330 -9.23 -7.80 -18.05
N ILE A 331 -8.93 -7.79 -16.76
CA ILE A 331 -7.63 -7.42 -16.20
C ILE A 331 -7.13 -8.60 -15.37
N LYS A 332 -5.82 -8.88 -15.46
CA LYS A 332 -5.18 -9.80 -14.53
C LYS A 332 -4.95 -9.06 -13.21
N ILE A 333 -5.69 -9.46 -12.19
CA ILE A 333 -5.47 -9.02 -10.81
C ILE A 333 -4.83 -10.19 -10.08
N TRP A 334 -3.76 -9.92 -9.34
CA TRP A 334 -3.11 -10.92 -8.53
C TRP A 334 -3.92 -11.14 -7.26
N ASP A 335 -4.15 -12.40 -6.90
CA ASP A 335 -4.56 -12.71 -5.55
C ASP A 335 -3.35 -12.90 -4.63
N TRP A 336 -3.60 -13.02 -3.33
CA TRP A 336 -2.51 -13.22 -2.37
C TRP A 336 -1.83 -14.58 -2.49
N ASP A 337 -2.48 -15.59 -3.05
CA ASP A 337 -1.88 -16.91 -3.27
C ASP A 337 -0.90 -16.86 -4.45
N ASP A 338 -1.19 -16.07 -5.50
CA ASP A 338 -0.25 -15.76 -6.59
C ASP A 338 1.00 -15.06 -6.04
N VAL A 339 0.81 -14.02 -5.21
CA VAL A 339 1.92 -13.28 -4.57
C VAL A 339 2.80 -14.22 -3.76
N VAL A 340 2.21 -15.09 -2.96
CA VAL A 340 2.95 -16.07 -2.15
C VAL A 340 3.67 -17.09 -3.01
N ALA A 341 3.06 -17.56 -4.10
CA ALA A 341 3.68 -18.51 -5.02
C ALA A 341 4.96 -17.94 -5.65
N GLU A 342 4.89 -16.70 -6.13
CA GLU A 342 6.07 -16.02 -6.70
C GLU A 342 7.11 -15.66 -5.62
N THR A 343 6.69 -15.24 -4.43
CA THR A 343 7.60 -15.01 -3.30
C THR A 343 8.35 -16.29 -2.93
N LEU A 344 7.67 -17.44 -2.92
CA LEU A 344 8.30 -18.73 -2.65
C LEU A 344 9.31 -19.15 -3.74
N ARG A 345 9.14 -18.75 -5.00
CA ARG A 345 10.15 -18.97 -6.05
C ARG A 345 11.43 -18.21 -5.71
N ILE A 346 11.32 -16.96 -5.29
CA ILE A 346 12.48 -16.15 -4.88
C ILE A 346 13.15 -16.74 -3.64
N TYR A 347 12.38 -17.30 -2.69
CA TYR A 347 12.95 -17.93 -1.49
C TYR A 347 13.75 -19.20 -1.81
N ARG A 348 13.47 -19.87 -2.92
CA ARG A 348 14.16 -21.09 -3.34
C ARG A 348 15.40 -20.83 -4.19
N GLY A 349 15.47 -19.73 -4.89
CA GLY A 349 16.54 -19.30 -5.79
C GLY A 349 16.27 -19.60 -7.22
#